data_50cf35aed94da73cb5875c772d83c6e1
#
_entry.id   50cf35aed94da73cb5875c772d83c6e1
#
_cell.length_a   1.000
_cell.length_b   1.000
_cell.length_c   1.000
_cell.angle_alpha   90.00
_cell.angle_beta   90.00
_cell.angle_gamma   90.00
#
_symmetry.space_group_name_H-M   'P 1'
#
loop_
_entity.id
_entity.type
_entity.pdbx_description
1 polymer ?
#
loop_
_entity_poly.entity_id
_entity_poly.type
_entity_poly.pdbx_seq_one_letter_code
_entity_poly.pdbx_strand_id
1 'polypeptide(L)'
;MSVINVLTDVCRKHALEKRDLLPATFWIRTAVAAVFCIVLAARLAVGAHVEIRGGVGLFAALMVLDVGLITIVTRLYFRALQISPLSMCIPFLAFTPVFLIPTTFVILGQKPQPIKVLGVLLIVIGSLVMHRQLFAIGWLAPVKAVIEYKGSRYMLLVALVFSLTNPLDAKLVAMSDVYTEACVYGLGLSIAFYLLARAQRCDFAAAARANFRWIALAGLCDAVSLLFQLASYAFIAVVITVSIKRAGIVLAVLAGWLFFREREITDKVIAASVMFCGVLILYLPLGWGSSLVLMAATLGGMAIALYTTRKQA
;
A
#
# COMPACT_ATOMS: atom_id res chain seq x y z
N MET A 1 -8.01 4.66 -7.54
CA MET A 1 -7.25 3.83 -6.57
C MET A 1 -6.72 4.64 -5.39
N SER A 2 -5.87 5.66 -5.55
CA SER A 2 -5.26 6.39 -4.42
C SER A 2 -6.26 7.10 -3.50
N VAL A 3 -7.28 7.77 -4.04
CA VAL A 3 -8.36 8.40 -3.25
C VAL A 3 -9.13 7.36 -2.43
N ILE A 4 -9.45 6.23 -3.06
CA ILE A 4 -10.18 5.14 -2.41
C ILE A 4 -9.35 4.54 -1.27
N ASN A 5 -8.02 4.41 -1.43
CA ASN A 5 -7.14 3.96 -0.35
C ASN A 5 -7.17 4.90 0.86
N VAL A 6 -7.16 6.22 0.63
CA VAL A 6 -7.28 7.21 1.73
C VAL A 6 -8.62 7.06 2.45
N LEU A 7 -9.71 6.91 1.72
CA LEU A 7 -11.03 6.64 2.31
C LEU A 7 -11.03 5.32 3.10
N THR A 8 -10.43 4.27 2.53
CA THR A 8 -10.30 2.98 3.21
C THR A 8 -9.54 3.13 4.54
N ASP A 9 -8.43 3.87 4.55
CA ASP A 9 -7.62 4.07 5.75
C ASP A 9 -8.36 4.90 6.83
N VAL A 10 -9.12 5.92 6.42
CA VAL A 10 -9.99 6.68 7.32
C VAL A 10 -11.09 5.78 7.92
N CYS A 11 -11.77 4.99 7.09
CA CYS A 11 -12.80 4.06 7.54
C CYS A 11 -12.22 2.98 8.47
N ARG A 12 -11.04 2.44 8.14
CA ARG A 12 -10.32 1.48 9.00
C ARG A 12 -9.95 2.09 10.33
N LYS A 13 -9.44 3.33 10.35
CA LYS A 13 -9.09 4.02 11.59
C LYS A 13 -10.30 4.11 12.51
N HIS A 14 -11.46 4.52 12.01
CA HIS A 14 -12.70 4.57 12.79
C HIS A 14 -13.22 3.18 13.19
N ALA A 15 -13.09 2.18 12.30
CA ALA A 15 -13.49 0.81 12.60
C ALA A 15 -12.63 0.15 13.70
N LEU A 16 -11.35 0.55 13.79
CA LEU A 16 -10.35 -0.02 14.71
C LEU A 16 -10.17 0.81 15.98
N GLU A 17 -10.79 1.97 16.09
CA GLU A 17 -10.62 2.86 17.21
C GLU A 17 -11.07 2.21 18.53
N LYS A 18 -10.14 2.06 19.48
CA LYS A 18 -10.34 1.54 20.86
C LYS A 18 -10.74 0.05 21.00
N ARG A 19 -10.43 -0.84 20.03
CA ARG A 19 -10.89 -2.24 20.07
C ARG A 19 -9.86 -3.27 19.59
N ASP A 20 -10.19 -4.54 19.84
CA ASP A 20 -9.40 -5.67 19.37
C ASP A 20 -9.32 -5.69 17.84
N LEU A 21 -8.10 -5.62 17.36
CA LEU A 21 -7.75 -5.51 15.95
C LEU A 21 -8.20 -6.71 15.12
N LEU A 22 -8.05 -7.92 15.66
CA LEU A 22 -8.25 -9.16 14.92
C LEU A 22 -9.71 -9.37 14.50
N PRO A 23 -10.72 -9.26 15.39
CA PRO A 23 -12.10 -9.46 14.98
C PRO A 23 -12.62 -8.37 14.04
N ALA A 24 -12.18 -7.12 14.20
CA ALA A 24 -12.54 -6.06 13.26
C ALA A 24 -11.92 -6.30 11.87
N THR A 25 -10.65 -6.72 11.81
CA THR A 25 -10.00 -7.09 10.54
C THR A 25 -10.68 -8.29 9.89
N PHE A 26 -11.06 -9.31 10.66
CA PHE A 26 -11.85 -10.44 10.15
C PHE A 26 -13.12 -9.96 9.44
N TRP A 27 -13.91 -9.10 10.06
CA TRP A 27 -15.15 -8.61 9.47
C TRP A 27 -14.93 -7.76 8.22
N ILE A 28 -13.90 -6.90 8.19
CA ILE A 28 -13.52 -6.14 7.00
C ILE A 28 -13.14 -7.10 5.87
N ARG A 29 -12.33 -8.14 6.12
CA ARG A 29 -11.93 -9.13 5.11
C ARG A 29 -13.10 -10.00 4.66
N THR A 30 -14.01 -10.34 5.56
CA THR A 30 -15.25 -11.05 5.23
C THR A 30 -16.17 -10.20 4.33
N ALA A 31 -16.27 -8.90 4.57
CA ALA A 31 -17.01 -8.00 3.68
C ALA A 31 -16.38 -7.92 2.28
N VAL A 32 -15.05 -7.84 2.18
CA VAL A 32 -14.33 -7.92 0.89
C VAL A 32 -14.62 -9.24 0.19
N ALA A 33 -14.49 -10.36 0.89
CA ALA A 33 -14.77 -11.69 0.34
C ALA A 33 -16.21 -11.81 -0.15
N ALA A 34 -17.19 -11.33 0.62
CA ALA A 34 -18.59 -11.35 0.25
C ALA A 34 -18.86 -10.58 -1.06
N VAL A 35 -18.28 -9.40 -1.24
CA VAL A 35 -18.42 -8.61 -2.47
C VAL A 35 -17.90 -9.42 -3.67
N PHE A 36 -16.68 -9.99 -3.58
CA PHE A 36 -16.11 -10.75 -4.70
C PHE A 36 -16.79 -12.09 -4.93
N CYS A 37 -17.30 -12.77 -3.89
CA CYS A 37 -18.11 -13.97 -4.05
C CYS A 37 -19.41 -13.67 -4.80
N ILE A 38 -20.10 -12.55 -4.49
CA ILE A 38 -21.31 -12.13 -5.21
C ILE A 38 -20.98 -11.80 -6.67
N VAL A 39 -19.91 -11.05 -6.92
CA VAL A 39 -19.49 -10.70 -8.28
C VAL A 39 -19.10 -11.95 -9.08
N LEU A 40 -18.35 -12.86 -8.48
CA LEU A 40 -17.94 -14.11 -9.13
C LEU A 40 -19.17 -15.00 -9.43
N ALA A 41 -20.08 -15.15 -8.47
CA ALA A 41 -21.33 -15.90 -8.66
C ALA A 41 -22.20 -15.30 -9.79
N ALA A 42 -22.33 -13.97 -9.84
CA ALA A 42 -23.05 -13.29 -10.93
C ALA A 42 -22.41 -13.54 -12.30
N ARG A 43 -21.08 -13.49 -12.38
CA ARG A 43 -20.34 -13.80 -13.63
C ARG A 43 -20.54 -15.25 -14.09
N LEU A 44 -20.49 -16.21 -13.16
CA LEU A 44 -20.74 -17.62 -13.45
C LEU A 44 -22.17 -17.85 -13.93
N ALA A 45 -23.15 -17.14 -13.36
CA ALA A 45 -24.55 -17.22 -13.77
C ALA A 45 -24.78 -16.71 -15.21
N VAL A 46 -23.94 -15.78 -15.71
CA VAL A 46 -23.98 -15.26 -17.09
C VAL A 46 -23.12 -16.12 -18.06
N GLY A 47 -22.59 -17.26 -17.59
CA GLY A 47 -21.81 -18.19 -18.43
C GLY A 47 -20.31 -17.93 -18.49
N ALA A 48 -19.75 -17.10 -17.60
CA ALA A 48 -18.30 -16.99 -17.49
C ALA A 48 -17.71 -18.29 -16.93
N HIS A 49 -16.57 -18.70 -17.48
CA HIS A 49 -15.83 -19.87 -16.99
C HIS A 49 -14.63 -19.43 -16.18
N VAL A 50 -14.36 -20.13 -15.08
CA VAL A 50 -13.13 -19.98 -14.31
C VAL A 50 -12.09 -20.93 -14.89
N GLU A 51 -11.02 -20.35 -15.46
CA GLU A 51 -9.91 -21.09 -16.01
C GLU A 51 -8.67 -20.84 -15.17
N ILE A 52 -8.06 -21.91 -14.63
CA ILE A 52 -6.82 -21.81 -13.87
C ILE A 52 -5.68 -22.35 -14.72
N ARG A 53 -4.84 -21.46 -15.22
CA ARG A 53 -3.67 -21.76 -16.04
C ARG A 53 -2.51 -22.22 -15.16
N GLY A 54 -1.74 -23.18 -15.66
CA GLY A 54 -0.56 -23.67 -14.92
C GLY A 54 -0.86 -24.65 -13.77
N GLY A 55 -2.14 -25.05 -13.61
CA GLY A 55 -2.56 -26.08 -12.66
C GLY A 55 -3.07 -25.54 -11.32
N VAL A 56 -4.16 -26.15 -10.85
CA VAL A 56 -4.84 -25.77 -9.59
C VAL A 56 -3.92 -25.91 -8.36
N GLY A 57 -3.05 -26.92 -8.35
CA GLY A 57 -2.13 -27.16 -7.23
C GLY A 57 -1.11 -26.03 -7.05
N LEU A 58 -0.53 -25.54 -8.15
CA LEU A 58 0.40 -24.40 -8.10
C LEU A 58 -0.32 -23.11 -7.70
N PHE A 59 -1.50 -22.84 -8.26
CA PHE A 59 -2.33 -21.71 -7.88
C PHE A 59 -2.65 -21.71 -6.39
N ALA A 60 -3.11 -22.85 -5.85
CA ALA A 60 -3.43 -22.98 -4.43
C ALA A 60 -2.20 -22.80 -3.53
N ALA A 61 -1.04 -23.34 -3.91
CA ALA A 61 0.19 -23.18 -3.15
C ALA A 61 0.65 -21.72 -3.09
N LEU A 62 0.63 -21.01 -4.23
CA LEU A 62 0.97 -19.59 -4.31
C LEU A 62 -0.03 -18.72 -3.52
N MET A 63 -1.32 -19.03 -3.60
CA MET A 63 -2.37 -18.34 -2.84
C MET A 63 -2.20 -18.53 -1.33
N VAL A 64 -1.91 -19.74 -0.86
CA VAL A 64 -1.64 -20.00 0.56
C VAL A 64 -0.40 -19.23 1.04
N LEU A 65 0.65 -19.21 0.22
CA LEU A 65 1.86 -18.42 0.51
C LEU A 65 1.53 -16.92 0.61
N ASP A 66 0.78 -16.38 -0.34
CA ASP A 66 0.43 -14.96 -0.38
C ASP A 66 -0.46 -14.58 0.81
N VAL A 67 -1.54 -15.31 1.06
CA VAL A 67 -2.42 -15.11 2.23
C VAL A 67 -1.64 -15.19 3.54
N GLY A 68 -0.69 -16.14 3.66
CA GLY A 68 0.19 -16.26 4.82
C GLY A 68 1.07 -15.01 5.01
N LEU A 69 1.73 -14.56 3.95
CA LEU A 69 2.56 -13.36 3.97
C LEU A 69 1.76 -12.10 4.32
N ILE A 70 0.59 -11.91 3.70
CA ILE A 70 -0.29 -10.76 3.98
C ILE A 70 -0.84 -10.79 5.41
N THR A 71 -1.12 -11.97 5.95
CA THR A 71 -1.55 -12.11 7.34
C THR A 71 -0.43 -11.66 8.30
N ILE A 72 0.81 -12.08 8.05
CA ILE A 72 1.98 -11.63 8.82
C ILE A 72 2.19 -10.12 8.70
N VAL A 73 2.16 -9.60 7.46
CA VAL A 73 2.30 -8.17 7.18
C VAL A 73 1.25 -7.34 7.91
N THR A 74 0.01 -7.75 7.85
CA THR A 74 -1.08 -7.01 8.49
C THR A 74 -0.85 -6.92 10.00
N ARG A 75 -0.41 -7.99 10.63
CA ARG A 75 -0.06 -7.98 12.07
C ARG A 75 1.13 -7.07 12.37
N LEU A 76 2.20 -7.15 11.58
CA LEU A 76 3.39 -6.30 11.75
C LEU A 76 3.06 -4.81 11.55
N TYR A 77 2.28 -4.51 10.52
CA TYR A 77 1.80 -3.17 10.21
C TYR A 77 1.05 -2.55 11.39
N PHE A 78 0.06 -3.26 11.90
CA PHE A 78 -0.73 -2.77 13.03
C PHE A 78 0.10 -2.67 14.32
N ARG A 79 1.00 -3.64 14.55
CA ARG A 79 1.90 -3.55 15.70
C ARG A 79 2.84 -2.36 15.61
N ALA A 80 3.34 -2.04 14.42
CA ALA A 80 4.14 -0.83 14.20
C ALA A 80 3.36 0.44 14.54
N LEU A 81 2.09 0.52 14.13
CA LEU A 81 1.21 1.66 14.42
C LEU A 81 0.88 1.81 15.92
N GLN A 82 0.82 0.70 16.66
CA GLN A 82 0.54 0.73 18.10
C GLN A 82 1.73 1.20 18.92
N ILE A 83 2.98 0.85 18.52
CA ILE A 83 4.18 1.10 19.32
C ILE A 83 4.96 2.34 18.91
N SER A 84 4.60 2.97 17.80
CA SER A 84 5.33 4.13 17.27
C SER A 84 4.41 5.15 16.61
N PRO A 85 4.75 6.45 16.66
CA PRO A 85 4.01 7.48 15.94
C PRO A 85 3.94 7.19 14.45
N LEU A 86 2.78 7.45 13.84
CA LEU A 86 2.53 7.30 12.40
C LEU A 86 3.58 8.01 11.55
N SER A 87 3.95 9.23 11.95
CA SER A 87 4.94 10.05 11.26
C SER A 87 6.34 9.44 11.20
N MET A 88 6.68 8.54 12.12
CA MET A 88 7.97 7.85 12.15
C MET A 88 7.96 6.54 11.36
N CYS A 89 6.80 5.90 11.18
CA CYS A 89 6.71 4.57 10.58
C CYS A 89 6.36 4.61 9.09
N ILE A 90 5.40 5.43 8.69
CA ILE A 90 4.84 5.45 7.32
C ILE A 90 5.88 5.70 6.22
N PRO A 91 6.92 6.56 6.42
CA PRO A 91 7.92 6.80 5.38
C PRO A 91 8.60 5.53 4.87
N PHE A 92 8.74 4.52 5.73
CA PHE A 92 9.41 3.27 5.34
C PHE A 92 8.61 2.43 4.35
N LEU A 93 7.30 2.62 4.25
CA LEU A 93 6.48 2.01 3.21
C LEU A 93 6.80 2.53 1.80
N ALA A 94 7.36 3.74 1.68
CA ALA A 94 7.79 4.28 0.41
C ALA A 94 8.98 3.51 -0.19
N PHE A 95 9.67 2.68 0.60
CA PHE A 95 10.70 1.77 0.09
C PHE A 95 10.11 0.56 -0.67
N THR A 96 8.82 0.28 -0.54
CA THR A 96 8.19 -0.84 -1.26
C THR A 96 8.50 -0.84 -2.77
N PRO A 97 8.39 0.27 -3.53
CA PRO A 97 8.73 0.28 -4.95
C PRO A 97 10.20 -0.05 -5.24
N VAL A 98 11.12 0.32 -4.35
CA VAL A 98 12.55 -0.03 -4.50
C VAL A 98 12.75 -1.54 -4.39
N PHE A 99 12.13 -2.17 -3.39
CA PHE A 99 12.19 -3.62 -3.21
C PHE A 99 11.41 -4.38 -4.31
N LEU A 100 10.40 -3.75 -4.91
CA LEU A 100 9.64 -4.34 -6.03
C LEU A 100 10.47 -4.52 -7.28
N ILE A 101 11.48 -3.71 -7.53
CA ILE A 101 12.33 -3.81 -8.73
C ILE A 101 12.95 -5.21 -8.84
N PRO A 102 13.74 -5.70 -7.86
CA PRO A 102 14.31 -7.04 -7.93
C PRO A 102 13.24 -8.15 -7.82
N THR A 103 12.22 -7.98 -7.01
CA THR A 103 11.23 -9.05 -6.79
C THR A 103 10.32 -9.28 -8.01
N THR A 104 9.93 -8.23 -8.74
CA THR A 104 9.18 -8.38 -10.00
C THR A 104 10.03 -9.01 -11.10
N PHE A 105 11.33 -8.72 -11.12
CA PHE A 105 12.24 -9.39 -12.04
C PHE A 105 12.32 -10.90 -11.76
N VAL A 106 12.49 -11.29 -10.49
CA VAL A 106 12.61 -12.70 -10.09
C VAL A 106 11.28 -13.47 -10.27
N ILE A 107 10.16 -12.89 -9.87
CA ILE A 107 8.86 -13.60 -9.81
C ILE A 107 8.13 -13.56 -11.18
N LEU A 108 8.19 -12.43 -11.88
CA LEU A 108 7.44 -12.19 -13.12
C LEU A 108 8.32 -12.13 -14.36
N GLY A 109 9.65 -12.13 -14.24
CA GLY A 109 10.57 -11.91 -15.35
C GLY A 109 10.51 -10.49 -15.94
N GLN A 110 9.84 -9.54 -15.27
CA GLN A 110 9.72 -8.16 -15.74
C GLN A 110 11.05 -7.44 -15.62
N LYS A 111 11.67 -7.12 -16.76
CA LYS A 111 12.94 -6.39 -16.78
C LYS A 111 12.71 -4.95 -16.32
N PRO A 112 13.44 -4.47 -15.31
CA PRO A 112 13.33 -3.09 -14.87
C PRO A 112 13.78 -2.16 -16.00
N GLN A 113 12.97 -1.14 -16.29
CA GLN A 113 13.39 -0.06 -17.19
C GLN A 113 14.22 0.94 -16.38
N PRO A 114 15.53 1.12 -16.68
CA PRO A 114 16.40 1.94 -15.82
C PRO A 114 15.90 3.37 -15.63
N ILE A 115 15.26 3.93 -16.67
CA ILE A 115 14.68 5.27 -16.62
C ILE A 115 13.53 5.37 -15.59
N LYS A 116 12.75 4.30 -15.39
CA LYS A 116 11.66 4.27 -14.40
C LYS A 116 12.19 4.22 -12.97
N VAL A 117 13.42 3.75 -12.77
CA VAL A 117 14.08 3.78 -11.46
C VAL A 117 14.24 5.21 -10.94
N LEU A 118 14.49 6.20 -11.82
CA LEU A 118 14.55 7.61 -11.44
C LEU A 118 13.24 8.11 -10.85
N GLY A 119 12.11 7.71 -11.43
CA GLY A 119 10.78 8.05 -10.90
C GLY A 119 10.53 7.41 -9.53
N VAL A 120 10.93 6.14 -9.35
CA VAL A 120 10.84 5.45 -8.05
C VAL A 120 11.67 6.17 -6.99
N LEU A 121 12.91 6.56 -7.34
CA LEU A 121 13.81 7.29 -6.41
C LEU A 121 13.21 8.63 -5.99
N LEU A 122 12.61 9.40 -6.92
CA LEU A 122 11.94 10.67 -6.58
C LEU A 122 10.77 10.46 -5.62
N ILE A 123 9.96 9.41 -5.82
CA ILE A 123 8.86 9.08 -4.90
C ILE A 123 9.39 8.78 -3.50
N VAL A 124 10.48 8.01 -3.41
CA VAL A 124 11.12 7.71 -2.12
C VAL A 124 11.67 8.96 -1.47
N ILE A 125 12.42 9.79 -2.22
CA ILE A 125 12.98 11.05 -1.72
C ILE A 125 11.86 11.96 -1.22
N GLY A 126 10.80 12.16 -2.02
CA GLY A 126 9.65 12.97 -1.62
C GLY A 126 8.98 12.44 -0.34
N SER A 127 8.82 11.12 -0.21
CA SER A 127 8.27 10.52 1.01
C SER A 127 9.16 10.75 2.24
N LEU A 128 10.47 10.69 2.08
CA LEU A 128 11.42 10.99 3.16
C LEU A 128 11.37 12.47 3.56
N VAL A 129 11.31 13.38 2.57
CA VAL A 129 11.22 14.83 2.81
C VAL A 129 9.94 15.22 3.53
N MET A 130 8.83 14.51 3.29
CA MET A 130 7.59 14.71 4.04
C MET A 130 7.80 14.61 5.56
N HIS A 131 8.83 13.90 5.99
CA HIS A 131 9.17 13.64 7.39
C HIS A 131 10.53 14.24 7.75
N ARG A 132 10.86 15.42 7.19
CA ARG A 132 12.17 16.07 7.40
C ARG A 132 12.52 16.32 8.87
N GLN A 133 11.54 16.30 9.78
CA GLN A 133 11.77 16.37 11.20
C GLN A 133 12.74 15.30 11.70
N LEU A 134 12.78 14.13 11.04
CA LEU A 134 13.78 13.10 11.30
C LEU A 134 15.19 13.54 10.88
N PHE A 135 15.32 14.32 9.79
CA PHE A 135 16.61 14.86 9.34
C PHE A 135 17.10 16.04 10.21
N ALA A 136 16.21 16.73 10.92
CA ALA A 136 16.59 17.78 11.86
C ALA A 136 17.39 17.25 13.04
N ILE A 137 17.24 15.96 13.35
CA ILE A 137 17.99 15.26 14.42
C ILE A 137 19.40 14.85 13.92
N GLY A 138 19.58 14.70 12.60
CA GLY A 138 20.85 14.36 11.96
C GLY A 138 20.68 13.71 10.59
N TRP A 139 21.70 13.83 9.72
CA TRP A 139 21.69 13.27 8.35
C TRP A 139 21.44 11.75 8.33
N LEU A 140 21.95 11.02 9.31
CA LEU A 140 21.76 9.57 9.48
C LEU A 140 20.54 9.23 10.36
N ALA A 141 19.79 10.21 10.85
CA ALA A 141 18.67 9.97 11.75
C ALA A 141 17.59 9.04 11.15
N PRO A 142 17.24 9.09 9.87
CA PRO A 142 16.32 8.11 9.28
C PRO A 142 16.86 6.67 9.34
N VAL A 143 18.19 6.49 9.11
CA VAL A 143 18.84 5.18 9.19
C VAL A 143 18.92 4.72 10.65
N LYS A 144 19.29 5.61 11.56
CA LYS A 144 19.27 5.34 13.01
C LYS A 144 17.88 5.01 13.51
N ALA A 145 16.86 5.75 13.03
CA ALA A 145 15.45 5.48 13.36
C ALA A 145 15.01 4.07 12.95
N VAL A 146 15.52 3.53 11.83
CA VAL A 146 15.26 2.13 11.45
C VAL A 146 15.85 1.16 12.48
N ILE A 147 17.04 1.45 13.00
CA ILE A 147 17.76 0.58 13.92
C ILE A 147 17.23 0.71 15.36
N GLU A 148 16.93 1.92 15.78
CA GLU A 148 16.54 2.24 17.17
C GLU A 148 15.06 2.01 17.44
N TYR A 149 14.18 2.37 16.48
CA TYR A 149 12.73 2.29 16.67
C TYR A 149 12.14 0.98 16.14
N LYS A 150 11.57 0.17 17.03
CA LYS A 150 10.94 -1.12 16.67
C LYS A 150 9.86 -0.97 15.59
N GLY A 151 9.06 0.12 15.65
CA GLY A 151 8.02 0.38 14.66
C GLY A 151 8.54 0.63 13.25
N SER A 152 9.65 1.36 13.12
CA SER A 152 10.30 1.61 11.83
C SER A 152 10.84 0.31 11.21
N ARG A 153 11.46 -0.56 12.02
CA ARG A 153 11.90 -1.89 11.57
C ARG A 153 10.74 -2.75 11.08
N TYR A 154 9.63 -2.78 11.82
CA TYR A 154 8.45 -3.50 11.40
C TYR A 154 7.91 -2.96 10.08
N MET A 155 7.87 -1.64 9.90
CA MET A 155 7.36 -1.01 8.68
C MET A 155 8.26 -1.24 7.47
N LEU A 156 9.58 -1.31 7.66
CA LEU A 156 10.51 -1.70 6.61
C LEU A 156 10.34 -3.17 6.21
N LEU A 157 10.14 -4.07 7.19
CA LEU A 157 9.80 -5.48 6.92
C LEU A 157 8.45 -5.58 6.18
N VAL A 158 7.46 -4.79 6.55
CA VAL A 158 6.19 -4.69 5.84
C VAL A 158 6.42 -4.27 4.38
N ALA A 159 7.25 -3.25 4.14
CA ALA A 159 7.58 -2.81 2.78
C ALA A 159 8.25 -3.92 1.95
N LEU A 160 9.18 -4.67 2.58
CA LEU A 160 9.85 -5.79 1.95
C LEU A 160 8.87 -6.92 1.61
N VAL A 161 8.00 -7.31 2.54
CA VAL A 161 7.05 -8.39 2.29
C VAL A 161 5.98 -7.96 1.28
N PHE A 162 5.52 -6.71 1.28
CA PHE A 162 4.67 -6.19 0.21
C PHE A 162 5.34 -6.23 -1.17
N SER A 163 6.67 -6.16 -1.24
CA SER A 163 7.37 -6.33 -2.50
C SER A 163 7.37 -7.76 -3.01
N LEU A 164 7.12 -8.74 -2.17
CA LEU A 164 6.94 -10.14 -2.56
C LEU A 164 5.48 -10.45 -2.93
N THR A 165 4.54 -9.96 -2.14
CA THR A 165 3.10 -10.26 -2.33
C THR A 165 2.52 -9.59 -3.57
N ASN A 166 2.85 -8.31 -3.86
CA ASN A 166 2.30 -7.67 -5.06
C ASN A 166 2.66 -8.38 -6.40
N PRO A 167 3.88 -8.89 -6.62
CA PRO A 167 4.17 -9.72 -7.79
C PRO A 167 3.48 -11.09 -7.75
N LEU A 168 3.25 -11.66 -6.55
CA LEU A 168 2.47 -12.90 -6.40
C LEU A 168 1.02 -12.68 -6.80
N ASP A 169 0.37 -11.60 -6.33
CA ASP A 169 -0.97 -11.19 -6.76
C ASP A 169 -1.04 -11.11 -8.29
N ALA A 170 -0.10 -10.40 -8.92
CA ALA A 170 -0.06 -10.26 -10.37
C ALA A 170 0.10 -11.61 -11.09
N LYS A 171 0.90 -12.53 -10.54
CA LYS A 171 1.06 -13.89 -11.07
C LYS A 171 -0.22 -14.70 -10.92
N LEU A 172 -0.89 -14.60 -9.77
CA LEU A 172 -2.16 -15.28 -9.49
C LEU A 172 -3.29 -14.77 -10.41
N VAL A 173 -3.36 -13.45 -10.65
CA VAL A 173 -4.26 -12.85 -11.65
C VAL A 173 -3.97 -13.37 -13.06
N ALA A 174 -2.69 -13.51 -13.44
CA ALA A 174 -2.33 -14.04 -14.75
C ALA A 174 -2.64 -15.55 -14.92
N MET A 175 -2.64 -16.30 -13.80
CA MET A 175 -3.01 -17.71 -13.75
C MET A 175 -4.52 -17.94 -13.77
N SER A 176 -5.31 -16.97 -13.32
CA SER A 176 -6.77 -17.06 -13.28
C SER A 176 -7.40 -15.85 -13.95
N ASP A 177 -8.09 -15.05 -13.20
CA ASP A 177 -8.63 -13.72 -13.54
C ASP A 177 -8.76 -12.89 -12.26
N VAL A 178 -8.98 -11.57 -12.43
CA VAL A 178 -9.08 -10.61 -11.33
C VAL A 178 -10.12 -10.98 -10.29
N TYR A 179 -11.27 -11.51 -10.72
CA TYR A 179 -12.39 -11.78 -9.81
C TYR A 179 -12.21 -13.09 -9.06
N THR A 180 -11.69 -14.10 -9.73
CA THR A 180 -11.38 -15.40 -9.12
C THR A 180 -10.25 -15.23 -8.09
N GLU A 181 -9.18 -14.53 -8.45
CA GLU A 181 -8.09 -14.24 -7.53
C GLU A 181 -8.61 -13.46 -6.31
N ALA A 182 -9.32 -12.34 -6.51
CA ALA A 182 -9.82 -11.50 -5.44
C ALA A 182 -10.80 -12.24 -4.50
N CYS A 183 -11.63 -13.16 -5.05
CA CYS A 183 -12.53 -13.99 -4.27
C CYS A 183 -11.75 -14.96 -3.38
N VAL A 184 -10.82 -15.73 -3.95
CA VAL A 184 -10.03 -16.73 -3.21
C VAL A 184 -9.12 -16.05 -2.18
N TYR A 185 -8.48 -14.94 -2.55
CA TYR A 185 -7.68 -14.12 -1.65
C TYR A 185 -8.50 -13.56 -0.48
N GLY A 186 -9.68 -12.99 -0.75
CA GLY A 186 -10.59 -12.47 0.27
C GLY A 186 -11.04 -13.54 1.25
N LEU A 187 -11.43 -14.72 0.73
CA LEU A 187 -11.82 -15.88 1.55
C LEU A 187 -10.65 -16.39 2.39
N GLY A 188 -9.47 -16.53 1.77
CA GLY A 188 -8.26 -16.95 2.46
C GLY A 188 -7.89 -16.05 3.63
N LEU A 189 -7.89 -14.74 3.43
CA LEU A 189 -7.64 -13.77 4.50
C LEU A 189 -8.73 -13.78 5.57
N SER A 190 -10.02 -13.92 5.18
CA SER A 190 -11.11 -14.02 6.13
C SER A 190 -10.93 -15.23 7.04
N ILE A 191 -10.60 -16.39 6.47
CA ILE A 191 -10.31 -17.64 7.24
C ILE A 191 -9.09 -17.43 8.14
N ALA A 192 -8.00 -16.87 7.63
CA ALA A 192 -6.78 -16.65 8.40
C ALA A 192 -7.03 -15.75 9.63
N PHE A 193 -7.74 -14.64 9.45
CA PHE A 193 -8.07 -13.74 10.55
C PHE A 193 -9.12 -14.32 11.50
N TYR A 194 -10.05 -15.15 11.02
CA TYR A 194 -10.96 -15.92 11.86
C TYR A 194 -10.19 -16.84 12.80
N LEU A 195 -9.27 -17.65 12.25
CA LEU A 195 -8.48 -18.59 13.04
C LEU A 195 -7.62 -17.86 14.09
N LEU A 196 -7.00 -16.74 13.73
CA LEU A 196 -6.21 -15.92 14.64
C LEU A 196 -7.05 -15.32 15.76
N ALA A 197 -8.22 -14.75 15.43
CA ALA A 197 -9.10 -14.13 16.41
C ALA A 197 -9.70 -15.19 17.36
N ARG A 198 -10.04 -16.36 16.82
CA ARG A 198 -10.52 -17.51 17.63
C ARG A 198 -9.45 -18.04 18.58
N ALA A 199 -8.20 -18.15 18.10
CA ALA A 199 -7.07 -18.57 18.95
C ALA A 199 -6.82 -17.62 20.12
N GLN A 200 -7.12 -16.31 19.96
CA GLN A 200 -7.02 -15.30 21.01
C GLN A 200 -8.33 -15.10 21.78
N ARG A 201 -9.35 -15.94 21.56
CA ARG A 201 -10.67 -15.88 22.21
C ARG A 201 -11.36 -14.53 22.11
N CYS A 202 -11.19 -13.82 20.97
CA CYS A 202 -11.81 -12.52 20.74
C CYS A 202 -13.33 -12.63 20.55
N ASP A 203 -14.08 -11.62 20.97
CA ASP A 203 -15.52 -11.54 20.73
C ASP A 203 -15.84 -10.91 19.37
N PHE A 204 -16.24 -11.78 18.42
CA PHE A 204 -16.62 -11.38 17.07
C PHE A 204 -17.91 -10.57 17.03
N ALA A 205 -18.89 -10.91 17.88
CA ALA A 205 -20.19 -10.29 17.88
C ALA A 205 -20.14 -8.86 18.43
N ALA A 206 -19.36 -8.65 19.48
CA ALA A 206 -19.12 -7.31 20.05
C ALA A 206 -18.42 -6.39 19.04
N ALA A 207 -17.41 -6.91 18.31
CA ALA A 207 -16.71 -6.15 17.28
C ALA A 207 -17.63 -5.74 16.11
N ALA A 208 -18.49 -6.65 15.64
CA ALA A 208 -19.44 -6.36 14.56
C ALA A 208 -20.47 -5.31 14.97
N ARG A 209 -21.14 -5.51 16.11
CA ARG A 209 -22.22 -4.61 16.57
C ARG A 209 -21.75 -3.19 16.81
N ALA A 210 -20.55 -3.04 17.29
CA ALA A 210 -20.06 -1.75 17.72
C ALA A 210 -19.78 -0.76 16.60
N ASN A 211 -19.30 -1.24 15.45
CA ASN A 211 -18.86 -0.37 14.36
C ASN A 211 -19.28 -0.91 12.97
N PHE A 212 -20.43 -1.57 12.90
CA PHE A 212 -20.90 -2.23 11.66
C PHE A 212 -20.81 -1.34 10.42
N ARG A 213 -21.26 -0.08 10.52
CA ARG A 213 -21.24 0.86 9.39
C ARG A 213 -19.82 1.12 8.89
N TRP A 214 -18.87 1.36 9.80
CA TRP A 214 -17.48 1.63 9.43
C TRP A 214 -16.77 0.38 8.91
N ILE A 215 -17.08 -0.79 9.47
CA ILE A 215 -16.58 -2.09 8.99
C ILE A 215 -17.07 -2.38 7.58
N ALA A 216 -18.37 -2.22 7.33
CA ALA A 216 -18.97 -2.44 6.02
C ALA A 216 -18.41 -1.46 4.98
N LEU A 217 -18.32 -0.17 5.33
CA LEU A 217 -17.76 0.87 4.45
C LEU A 217 -16.27 0.62 4.16
N ALA A 218 -15.49 0.27 5.18
CA ALA A 218 -14.08 -0.08 5.01
C ALA A 218 -13.92 -1.31 4.11
N GLY A 219 -14.74 -2.34 4.28
CA GLY A 219 -14.74 -3.54 3.45
C GLY A 219 -15.11 -3.23 1.99
N LEU A 220 -16.14 -2.41 1.76
CA LEU A 220 -16.52 -1.99 0.41
C LEU A 220 -15.43 -1.17 -0.28
N CYS A 221 -14.89 -0.16 0.40
CA CYS A 221 -13.79 0.65 -0.13
C CYS A 221 -12.54 -0.20 -0.40
N ASP A 222 -12.23 -1.16 0.48
CA ASP A 222 -11.11 -2.08 0.30
C ASP A 222 -11.33 -3.01 -0.90
N ALA A 223 -12.53 -3.53 -1.09
CA ALA A 223 -12.89 -4.35 -2.25
C ALA A 223 -12.72 -3.57 -3.56
N VAL A 224 -13.23 -2.34 -3.63
CA VAL A 224 -13.07 -1.47 -4.81
C VAL A 224 -11.59 -1.14 -5.06
N SER A 225 -10.84 -0.84 -3.99
CA SER A 225 -9.40 -0.57 -4.11
C SER A 225 -8.62 -1.79 -4.60
N LEU A 226 -8.94 -2.97 -4.09
CA LEU A 226 -8.35 -4.24 -4.50
C LEU A 226 -8.65 -4.54 -5.98
N LEU A 227 -9.92 -4.38 -6.40
CA LEU A 227 -10.32 -4.56 -7.78
C LEU A 227 -9.47 -3.70 -8.74
N PHE A 228 -9.35 -2.40 -8.46
CA PHE A 228 -8.52 -1.51 -9.28
C PHE A 228 -7.04 -1.88 -9.26
N GLN A 229 -6.52 -2.36 -8.13
CA GLN A 229 -5.15 -2.81 -8.03
C GLN A 229 -4.89 -4.04 -8.88
N LEU A 230 -5.68 -5.08 -8.73
CA LEU A 230 -5.54 -6.34 -9.47
C LEU A 230 -5.78 -6.14 -10.97
N ALA A 231 -6.82 -5.37 -11.33
CA ALA A 231 -7.10 -5.03 -12.73
C ALA A 231 -5.95 -4.26 -13.38
N SER A 232 -5.27 -3.38 -12.63
CA SER A 232 -4.14 -2.61 -13.17
C SER A 232 -2.93 -3.48 -13.53
N TYR A 233 -2.75 -4.64 -12.89
CA TYR A 233 -1.67 -5.56 -13.20
C TYR A 233 -1.75 -6.19 -14.60
N ALA A 234 -2.95 -6.20 -15.19
CA ALA A 234 -3.13 -6.64 -16.57
C ALA A 234 -2.61 -5.64 -17.61
N PHE A 235 -2.49 -4.35 -17.24
CA PHE A 235 -2.16 -3.27 -18.19
C PHE A 235 -0.84 -2.57 -17.87
N ILE A 236 -0.42 -2.57 -16.61
CA ILE A 236 0.69 -1.75 -16.12
C ILE A 236 1.60 -2.62 -15.25
N ALA A 237 2.92 -2.42 -15.37
CA ALA A 237 3.89 -3.13 -14.53
C ALA A 237 3.62 -2.90 -13.03
N VAL A 238 3.79 -3.96 -12.24
CA VAL A 238 3.51 -3.96 -10.79
C VAL A 238 4.23 -2.82 -10.06
N VAL A 239 5.51 -2.59 -10.40
CA VAL A 239 6.32 -1.49 -9.81
C VAL A 239 5.64 -0.14 -10.01
N ILE A 240 5.12 0.13 -11.22
CA ILE A 240 4.47 1.40 -11.55
C ILE A 240 3.15 1.54 -10.78
N THR A 241 2.32 0.49 -10.79
CA THR A 241 1.04 0.47 -10.06
C THR A 241 1.23 0.78 -8.59
N VAL A 242 2.18 0.09 -7.93
CA VAL A 242 2.44 0.28 -6.50
C VAL A 242 3.07 1.64 -6.22
N SER A 243 3.94 2.15 -7.10
CA SER A 243 4.52 3.49 -6.97
C SER A 243 3.46 4.58 -7.03
N ILE A 244 2.52 4.48 -7.98
CA ILE A 244 1.37 5.39 -8.07
C ILE A 244 0.48 5.29 -6.81
N LYS A 245 0.28 4.07 -6.29
CA LYS A 245 -0.45 3.87 -5.03
C LYS A 245 0.24 4.57 -3.87
N ARG A 246 1.57 4.53 -3.77
CA ARG A 246 2.34 5.23 -2.74
C ARG A 246 2.31 6.75 -2.91
N ALA A 247 2.34 7.25 -4.13
CA ALA A 247 2.15 8.69 -4.39
C ALA A 247 0.76 9.21 -3.95
N GLY A 248 -0.22 8.34 -3.75
CA GLY A 248 -1.50 8.67 -3.12
C GLY A 248 -1.39 9.25 -1.71
N ILE A 249 -0.25 9.07 -1.03
CA ILE A 249 0.09 9.74 0.23
C ILE A 249 0.01 11.26 0.07
N VAL A 250 0.36 11.79 -1.11
CA VAL A 250 0.17 13.22 -1.47
C VAL A 250 -1.28 13.66 -1.29
N LEU A 251 -2.21 12.87 -1.83
CA LEU A 251 -3.64 13.16 -1.72
C LEU A 251 -4.13 13.07 -0.27
N ALA A 252 -3.56 12.15 0.52
CA ALA A 252 -3.87 12.02 1.95
C ALA A 252 -3.40 13.27 2.73
N VAL A 253 -2.23 13.82 2.38
CA VAL A 253 -1.70 15.06 2.98
C VAL A 253 -2.56 16.26 2.62
N LEU A 254 -2.92 16.41 1.34
CA LEU A 254 -3.81 17.49 0.89
C LEU A 254 -5.19 17.39 1.55
N ALA A 255 -5.74 16.17 1.67
CA ALA A 255 -6.99 15.94 2.38
C ALA A 255 -6.86 16.24 3.88
N GLY A 256 -5.75 15.87 4.52
CA GLY A 256 -5.44 16.20 5.91
C GLY A 256 -5.42 17.71 6.14
N TRP A 257 -4.82 18.45 5.23
CA TRP A 257 -4.84 19.91 5.29
C TRP A 257 -6.23 20.51 5.11
N LEU A 258 -6.95 20.05 4.09
CA LEU A 258 -8.25 20.60 3.76
C LEU A 258 -9.29 20.33 4.85
N PHE A 259 -9.28 19.12 5.43
CA PHE A 259 -10.29 18.65 6.39
C PHE A 259 -9.88 18.85 7.85
N PHE A 260 -8.58 18.73 8.15
CA PHE A 260 -8.09 18.76 9.53
C PHE A 260 -7.29 20.01 9.90
N ARG A 261 -7.10 20.97 8.96
CA ARG A 261 -6.36 22.23 9.15
C ARG A 261 -4.98 22.02 9.82
N GLU A 262 -4.26 20.97 9.40
CA GLU A 262 -2.93 20.69 9.95
C GLU A 262 -1.97 21.86 9.68
N ARG A 263 -1.23 22.27 10.70
CA ARG A 263 -0.15 23.26 10.59
C ARG A 263 1.09 22.59 9.95
N GLU A 264 2.03 23.35 9.39
CA GLU A 264 3.27 22.88 8.72
C GLU A 264 3.04 22.20 7.34
N ILE A 265 2.26 22.85 6.50
CA ILE A 265 1.88 22.33 5.19
C ILE A 265 3.00 22.44 4.15
N THR A 266 3.86 23.46 4.25
CA THR A 266 4.83 23.81 3.22
C THR A 266 5.74 22.63 2.88
N ASP A 267 6.27 21.92 3.89
CA ASP A 267 7.12 20.77 3.70
C ASP A 267 6.39 19.60 3.05
N LYS A 268 5.14 19.41 3.46
CA LYS A 268 4.27 18.35 2.92
C LYS A 268 3.93 18.63 1.44
N VAL A 269 3.70 19.89 1.08
CA VAL A 269 3.45 20.30 -0.33
C VAL A 269 4.71 20.12 -1.18
N ILE A 270 5.88 20.52 -0.68
CA ILE A 270 7.15 20.32 -1.37
C ILE A 270 7.39 18.83 -1.62
N ALA A 271 7.27 18.02 -0.58
CA ALA A 271 7.40 16.56 -0.67
C ALA A 271 6.41 15.95 -1.67
N ALA A 272 5.15 16.41 -1.62
CA ALA A 272 4.09 16.01 -2.52
C ALA A 272 4.42 16.32 -3.98
N SER A 273 4.95 17.50 -4.26
CA SER A 273 5.37 17.91 -5.61
C SER A 273 6.50 17.03 -6.14
N VAL A 274 7.49 16.70 -5.31
CA VAL A 274 8.59 15.78 -5.68
C VAL A 274 8.04 14.39 -6.02
N MET A 275 7.15 13.85 -5.19
CA MET A 275 6.51 12.55 -5.46
C MET A 275 5.70 12.58 -6.77
N PHE A 276 4.96 13.66 -7.02
CA PHE A 276 4.19 13.84 -8.25
C PHE A 276 5.08 13.84 -9.50
N CYS A 277 6.22 14.54 -9.47
CA CYS A 277 7.21 14.50 -10.56
C CYS A 277 7.76 13.07 -10.76
N GLY A 278 7.99 12.32 -9.68
CA GLY A 278 8.35 10.91 -9.76
C GLY A 278 7.29 10.08 -10.49
N VAL A 279 6.00 10.31 -10.21
CA VAL A 279 4.88 9.65 -10.92
C VAL A 279 4.86 10.02 -12.40
N LEU A 280 5.13 11.29 -12.74
CA LEU A 280 5.21 11.72 -14.14
C LEU A 280 6.30 10.95 -14.90
N ILE A 281 7.49 10.75 -14.33
CA ILE A 281 8.57 9.97 -14.94
C ILE A 281 8.14 8.50 -15.13
N LEU A 282 7.39 7.95 -14.19
CA LEU A 282 6.90 6.58 -14.30
C LEU A 282 5.87 6.41 -15.42
N TYR A 283 4.96 7.37 -15.56
CA TYR A 283 3.80 7.25 -16.43
C TYR A 283 4.08 7.74 -17.86
N LEU A 284 4.77 8.88 -18.01
CA LEU A 284 5.03 9.46 -19.31
C LEU A 284 6.14 8.68 -20.07
N PRO A 285 6.07 8.60 -21.41
CA PRO A 285 7.09 8.01 -22.23
C PRO A 285 8.28 8.98 -22.42
N LEU A 286 8.88 9.41 -21.30
CA LEU A 286 10.00 10.33 -21.31
C LEU A 286 11.31 9.62 -21.70
N GLY A 287 12.16 10.29 -22.48
CA GLY A 287 13.53 9.84 -22.73
C GLY A 287 14.46 10.13 -21.54
N TRP A 288 15.70 9.60 -21.60
CA TRP A 288 16.69 9.81 -20.53
C TRP A 288 16.95 11.28 -20.22
N GLY A 289 17.15 12.12 -21.28
CA GLY A 289 17.44 13.54 -21.12
C GLY A 289 16.32 14.27 -20.40
N SER A 290 15.07 14.12 -20.86
CA SER A 290 13.90 14.77 -20.25
C SER A 290 13.63 14.29 -18.82
N SER A 291 13.85 13.02 -18.52
CA SER A 291 13.69 12.48 -17.16
C SER A 291 14.75 13.03 -16.20
N LEU A 292 16.01 13.12 -16.64
CA LEU A 292 17.09 13.69 -15.85
C LEU A 292 16.89 15.21 -15.61
N VAL A 293 16.46 15.95 -16.63
CA VAL A 293 16.13 17.38 -16.49
C VAL A 293 14.98 17.56 -15.50
N LEU A 294 13.91 16.77 -15.61
CA LEU A 294 12.78 16.85 -14.69
C LEU A 294 13.21 16.51 -13.26
N MET A 295 14.03 15.49 -13.09
CA MET A 295 14.57 15.10 -11.78
C MET A 295 15.44 16.21 -11.18
N ALA A 296 16.37 16.76 -11.96
CA ALA A 296 17.26 17.84 -11.50
C ALA A 296 16.47 19.11 -11.15
N ALA A 297 15.52 19.52 -12.00
CA ALA A 297 14.65 20.66 -11.73
C ALA A 297 13.82 20.48 -10.46
N THR A 298 13.28 19.27 -10.25
CA THR A 298 12.49 18.94 -9.07
C THR A 298 13.31 18.99 -7.80
N LEU A 299 14.49 18.37 -7.81
CA LEU A 299 15.40 18.36 -6.64
C LEU A 299 15.97 19.74 -6.35
N GLY A 300 16.30 20.52 -7.40
CA GLY A 300 16.73 21.90 -7.26
C GLY A 300 15.63 22.79 -6.68
N GLY A 301 14.41 22.71 -7.21
CA GLY A 301 13.25 23.42 -6.67
C GLY A 301 12.94 23.05 -5.22
N MET A 302 13.03 21.77 -4.87
CA MET A 302 12.89 21.29 -3.51
C MET A 302 13.95 21.90 -2.58
N ALA A 303 15.21 21.88 -2.97
CA ALA A 303 16.31 22.45 -2.17
C ALA A 303 16.11 23.94 -1.91
N ILE A 304 15.73 24.72 -2.95
CA ILE A 304 15.44 26.13 -2.84
C ILE A 304 14.25 26.37 -1.90
N ALA A 305 13.15 25.64 -2.07
CA ALA A 305 11.96 25.78 -1.25
C ALA A 305 12.23 25.45 0.23
N LEU A 306 13.01 24.41 0.51
CA LEU A 306 13.41 24.04 1.86
C LEU A 306 14.36 25.08 2.49
N TYR A 307 15.24 25.69 1.69
CA TYR A 307 16.12 26.76 2.16
C TYR A 307 15.36 28.03 2.52
N THR A 308 14.39 28.43 1.68
CA THR A 308 13.58 29.62 1.93
C THR A 308 12.68 29.47 3.15
N THR A 309 12.07 28.30 3.35
CA THR A 309 11.24 28.03 4.54
C THR A 309 12.05 28.01 5.83
N ARG A 310 13.32 27.59 5.78
CA ARG A 310 14.21 27.60 6.95
C ARG A 310 14.60 29.03 7.39
N LYS A 311 14.61 30.00 6.47
CA LYS A 311 14.91 31.42 6.78
C LYS A 311 13.72 32.17 7.39
N GLN A 312 12.50 31.66 7.23
CA GLN A 312 11.28 32.29 7.71
C GLN A 312 10.80 31.72 9.05
N ALA A 313 11.36 30.61 9.51
CA ALA A 313 11.14 29.99 10.82
C ALA A 313 12.24 30.36 11.80
#